data_015f08692bfb7fa836abe326acd857f6
#
_entry.id   015f08692bfb7fa836abe326acd857f6
#
_cell.length_a   1.000
_cell.length_b   1.000
_cell.length_c   1.000
_cell.angle_alpha   90.00
_cell.angle_beta   90.00
_cell.angle_gamma   90.00
#
_symmetry.space_group_name_H-M   'P 1'
#
loop_
_entity.id
_entity.type
_entity.pdbx_description
1 polymer ?
#
loop_
_entity_poly.entity_id
_entity_poly.type
_entity_poly.pdbx_seq_one_letter_code
_entity_poly.pdbx_strand_id
1 'polypeptide(L)'
;MTQPYDERAERKRYIRRRQQIVFSCVGAVLAVALVVSALFYFHVGGLGITATSAVKPNYGVRVPCSTKDANGKNQTYSNYANVKVRVLNGTKFVGFAKAVSTALSNRQFKVTGWDNYKGKKVERTTIYFGKNAINEAYTLNTNFTDAVMVMDDRD
;
A
#
# COMPACT_ATOMS: atom_id res chain seq x y z
N MET A 1 -22.57 -43.78 60.50
CA MET A 1 -23.63 -43.26 59.59
C MET A 1 -22.99 -42.89 58.30
N THR A 2 -23.02 -43.78 57.29
CA THR A 2 -22.48 -43.55 55.93
C THR A 2 -23.54 -42.78 55.15
N GLN A 3 -23.21 -41.57 54.70
CA GLN A 3 -24.11 -40.82 53.85
C GLN A 3 -24.37 -41.59 52.54
N PRO A 4 -25.59 -41.65 52.03
CA PRO A 4 -25.89 -42.32 50.79
C PRO A 4 -25.17 -41.63 49.66
N TYR A 5 -24.46 -42.40 48.83
CA TYR A 5 -23.74 -41.99 47.65
C TYR A 5 -24.71 -41.40 46.61
N ASP A 6 -24.62 -40.07 46.35
CA ASP A 6 -25.50 -39.40 45.41
C ASP A 6 -24.82 -39.26 44.03
N GLU A 7 -25.01 -40.24 43.17
CA GLU A 7 -24.48 -40.28 41.81
C GLU A 7 -24.88 -39.07 40.96
N ARG A 8 -26.03 -38.50 41.22
CA ARG A 8 -26.52 -37.32 40.48
C ARG A 8 -25.71 -36.06 40.81
N ALA A 9 -25.35 -35.90 42.07
CA ALA A 9 -24.54 -34.80 42.53
C ALA A 9 -23.09 -34.87 41.94
N GLU A 10 -22.53 -36.07 41.89
CA GLU A 10 -21.20 -36.27 41.31
C GLU A 10 -21.17 -36.05 39.81
N ARG A 11 -22.14 -36.56 39.05
CA ARG A 11 -22.26 -36.28 37.61
C ARG A 11 -22.40 -34.79 37.33
N LYS A 12 -23.15 -34.03 38.08
CA LYS A 12 -23.26 -32.58 37.96
C LYS A 12 -21.93 -31.87 38.26
N ARG A 13 -21.20 -32.31 39.29
CA ARG A 13 -19.87 -31.76 39.62
C ARG A 13 -18.84 -32.01 38.48
N TYR A 14 -18.85 -33.23 37.94
CA TYR A 14 -17.97 -33.62 36.83
C TYR A 14 -18.25 -32.80 35.56
N ILE A 15 -19.52 -32.62 35.20
CA ILE A 15 -19.92 -31.83 34.04
C ILE A 15 -19.51 -30.36 34.24
N ARG A 16 -19.80 -29.77 35.41
CA ARG A 16 -19.40 -28.40 35.72
C ARG A 16 -17.89 -28.20 35.66
N ARG A 17 -17.11 -29.15 36.18
CA ARG A 17 -15.66 -29.08 36.18
C ARG A 17 -15.12 -29.17 34.76
N ARG A 18 -15.65 -30.01 33.90
CA ARG A 18 -15.29 -30.08 32.47
C ARG A 18 -15.67 -28.78 31.75
N GLN A 19 -16.83 -28.25 31.97
CA GLN A 19 -17.25 -26.97 31.40
C GLN A 19 -16.32 -25.84 31.84
N GLN A 20 -15.98 -25.76 33.11
CA GLN A 20 -15.03 -24.73 33.60
C GLN A 20 -13.67 -24.85 32.95
N ILE A 21 -13.11 -26.05 32.79
CA ILE A 21 -11.84 -26.26 32.13
C ILE A 21 -11.90 -25.81 30.67
N VAL A 22 -12.93 -26.23 29.93
CA VAL A 22 -13.12 -25.86 28.53
C VAL A 22 -13.25 -24.35 28.37
N PHE A 23 -14.12 -23.70 29.15
CA PHE A 23 -14.28 -22.24 29.07
C PHE A 23 -13.05 -21.50 29.50
N SER A 24 -12.32 -22.01 30.49
CA SER A 24 -11.03 -21.42 30.91
C SER A 24 -9.97 -21.51 29.81
N CYS A 25 -9.87 -22.64 29.13
CA CYS A 25 -8.94 -22.82 28.01
C CYS A 25 -9.31 -21.90 26.84
N VAL A 26 -10.59 -21.86 26.46
CA VAL A 26 -11.06 -20.97 25.38
C VAL A 26 -10.83 -19.51 25.75
N GLY A 27 -11.14 -19.11 26.97
CA GLY A 27 -10.89 -17.77 27.47
C GLY A 27 -9.40 -17.38 27.44
N ALA A 28 -8.52 -18.30 27.83
CA ALA A 28 -7.09 -18.08 27.79
C ALA A 28 -6.58 -17.88 26.34
N VAL A 29 -7.02 -18.71 25.41
CA VAL A 29 -6.65 -18.58 23.98
C VAL A 29 -7.13 -17.25 23.40
N LEU A 30 -8.36 -16.85 23.70
CA LEU A 30 -8.88 -15.55 23.25
C LEU A 30 -8.12 -14.38 23.85
N ALA A 31 -7.77 -14.45 25.13
CA ALA A 31 -6.98 -13.40 25.78
C ALA A 31 -5.59 -13.26 25.13
N VAL A 32 -4.91 -14.38 24.85
CA VAL A 32 -3.62 -14.36 24.14
C VAL A 32 -3.78 -13.78 22.73
N ALA A 33 -4.80 -14.18 21.99
CA ALA A 33 -5.07 -13.65 20.66
C ALA A 33 -5.32 -12.14 20.67
N LEU A 34 -6.07 -11.63 21.66
CA LEU A 34 -6.30 -10.18 21.82
C LEU A 34 -5.00 -9.43 22.15
N VAL A 35 -4.16 -9.97 23.05
CA VAL A 35 -2.86 -9.36 23.40
C VAL A 35 -1.96 -9.30 22.17
N VAL A 36 -1.84 -10.41 21.44
CA VAL A 36 -1.05 -10.46 20.20
C VAL A 36 -1.57 -9.46 19.17
N SER A 37 -2.89 -9.42 18.97
CA SER A 37 -3.51 -8.45 18.05
C SER A 37 -3.25 -7.01 18.47
N ALA A 38 -3.34 -6.70 19.75
CA ALA A 38 -3.04 -5.37 20.27
C ALA A 38 -1.56 -5.00 20.08
N LEU A 39 -0.62 -5.93 20.33
CA LEU A 39 0.81 -5.72 20.09
C LEU A 39 1.10 -5.40 18.62
N PHE A 40 0.44 -6.11 17.70
CA PHE A 40 0.54 -5.82 16.26
C PHE A 40 -0.07 -4.46 15.91
N TYR A 41 -1.23 -4.13 16.47
CA TYR A 41 -1.93 -2.88 16.20
C TYR A 41 -1.13 -1.67 16.72
N PHE A 42 -0.59 -1.74 17.92
CA PHE A 42 0.17 -0.65 18.53
C PHE A 42 1.66 -0.66 18.15
N HIS A 43 2.09 -1.53 17.26
CA HIS A 43 3.48 -1.63 16.79
C HIS A 43 4.51 -1.79 17.93
N VAL A 44 4.11 -2.41 19.03
CA VAL A 44 4.98 -2.60 20.20
C VAL A 44 6.06 -3.63 19.87
N GLY A 45 7.33 -3.28 20.12
CA GLY A 45 8.46 -4.18 19.90
C GLY A 45 8.85 -4.42 18.45
N GLY A 46 8.40 -3.59 17.49
CA GLY A 46 8.75 -3.73 16.08
C GLY A 46 8.03 -4.88 15.36
N LEU A 47 7.06 -5.52 16.00
CA LEU A 47 6.27 -6.63 15.44
C LEU A 47 5.12 -6.17 14.53
N GLY A 48 4.84 -4.85 14.48
CA GLY A 48 3.84 -4.32 13.56
C GLY A 48 4.32 -4.36 12.12
N ILE A 49 3.39 -4.50 11.16
CA ILE A 49 3.65 -4.21 9.76
C ILE A 49 3.81 -2.68 9.67
N THR A 50 5.01 -2.20 9.98
CA THR A 50 5.39 -0.88 9.52
C THR A 50 5.29 -0.97 8.01
N ALA A 51 4.41 -0.19 7.40
CA ALA A 51 4.58 0.17 6.01
C ALA A 51 5.95 0.86 5.96
N THR A 52 7.00 0.05 5.81
CA THR A 52 8.29 0.54 5.38
C THR A 52 7.94 1.35 4.15
N SER A 53 8.02 2.67 4.26
CA SER A 53 8.10 3.51 3.09
C SER A 53 9.13 2.82 2.24
N ALA A 54 8.66 2.15 1.18
CA ALA A 54 9.51 1.34 0.34
C ALA A 54 10.61 2.30 -0.07
N VAL A 55 11.82 2.07 0.44
CA VAL A 55 12.99 2.81 0.01
C VAL A 55 12.95 2.62 -1.48
N LYS A 56 12.60 3.69 -2.22
CA LYS A 56 12.46 3.61 -3.68
C LYS A 56 13.81 3.13 -4.16
N PRO A 57 13.92 1.92 -4.70
CA PRO A 57 15.21 1.39 -5.06
C PRO A 57 15.80 2.36 -6.10
N ASN A 58 16.93 2.93 -5.77
CA ASN A 58 17.65 3.82 -6.68
C ASN A 58 18.28 2.95 -7.76
N TYR A 59 17.57 2.76 -8.86
CA TYR A 59 18.00 1.92 -9.98
C TYR A 59 19.12 2.55 -10.83
N GLY A 60 19.94 3.39 -10.24
CA GLY A 60 21.03 4.08 -10.93
C GLY A 60 20.57 5.24 -11.82
N VAL A 61 19.28 5.50 -11.90
CA VAL A 61 18.74 6.66 -12.62
C VAL A 61 18.81 7.88 -11.69
N ARG A 62 19.54 8.90 -12.08
CA ARG A 62 19.53 10.18 -11.36
C ARG A 62 18.15 10.80 -11.50
N VAL A 63 17.38 10.78 -10.42
CA VAL A 63 16.13 11.53 -10.35
C VAL A 63 16.49 13.00 -10.26
N PRO A 64 16.04 13.85 -11.22
CA PRO A 64 16.31 15.27 -11.15
C PRO A 64 15.70 15.85 -9.86
N CYS A 65 16.43 16.75 -9.21
CA CYS A 65 15.92 17.43 -8.02
C CYS A 65 14.71 18.27 -8.38
N SER A 66 13.74 18.36 -7.46
CA SER A 66 12.62 19.29 -7.61
C SER A 66 13.15 20.71 -7.78
N THR A 67 12.54 21.48 -8.67
CA THR A 67 12.92 22.88 -8.86
C THR A 67 12.63 23.66 -7.58
N LYS A 68 13.56 24.54 -7.23
CA LYS A 68 13.35 25.50 -6.15
C LYS A 68 12.85 26.82 -6.74
N ASP A 69 11.97 27.50 -6.04
CA ASP A 69 11.57 28.85 -6.42
C ASP A 69 12.72 29.84 -6.20
N ALA A 70 12.53 31.11 -6.61
CA ALA A 70 13.52 32.16 -6.43
C ALA A 70 13.94 32.40 -4.96
N ASN A 71 13.15 31.92 -4.00
CA ASN A 71 13.41 32.02 -2.55
C ASN A 71 14.08 30.76 -2.00
N GLY A 72 14.46 29.78 -2.82
CA GLY A 72 15.07 28.52 -2.42
C GLY A 72 14.12 27.52 -1.79
N LYS A 73 12.81 27.79 -1.76
CA LYS A 73 11.77 26.88 -1.29
C LYS A 73 11.43 25.87 -2.38
N ASN A 74 11.27 24.60 -2.02
CA ASN A 74 10.82 23.59 -3.00
C ASN A 74 9.49 24.04 -3.62
N GLN A 75 9.43 24.04 -4.95
CA GLN A 75 8.19 24.37 -5.65
C GLN A 75 7.09 23.43 -5.22
N THR A 76 5.93 24.02 -5.00
CA THR A 76 4.70 23.29 -4.70
C THR A 76 4.38 22.39 -5.90
N TYR A 77 3.96 21.14 -5.65
CA TYR A 77 3.50 20.26 -6.70
C TYR A 77 2.39 20.91 -7.53
N SER A 78 2.36 20.62 -8.82
CA SER A 78 1.31 21.09 -9.72
C SER A 78 -0.06 20.55 -9.30
N ASN A 79 -1.12 21.34 -9.55
CA ASN A 79 -2.48 20.81 -9.39
C ASN A 79 -2.69 19.66 -10.38
N TYR A 80 -3.32 18.56 -9.94
CA TYR A 80 -3.60 17.38 -10.76
C TYR A 80 -4.30 17.70 -12.09
N ALA A 81 -5.24 18.67 -12.07
CA ALA A 81 -5.95 19.11 -13.26
C ALA A 81 -5.05 19.75 -14.34
N ASN A 82 -3.88 20.25 -13.96
CA ASN A 82 -2.92 20.86 -14.88
C ASN A 82 -1.93 19.84 -15.45
N VAL A 83 -1.82 18.66 -14.81
CA VAL A 83 -0.88 17.62 -15.24
C VAL A 83 -1.47 16.84 -16.41
N LYS A 84 -0.91 17.05 -17.60
CA LYS A 84 -1.29 16.31 -18.82
C LYS A 84 -0.54 14.99 -18.86
N VAL A 85 -1.26 13.87 -18.99
CA VAL A 85 -0.68 12.53 -18.97
C VAL A 85 -1.15 11.75 -20.19
N ARG A 86 -0.22 11.10 -20.89
CA ARG A 86 -0.49 10.06 -21.87
C ARG A 86 -0.01 8.72 -21.32
N VAL A 87 -0.88 7.72 -21.32
CA VAL A 87 -0.58 6.40 -20.75
C VAL A 87 -0.24 5.41 -21.87
N LEU A 88 0.91 4.78 -21.77
CA LEU A 88 1.34 3.77 -22.73
C LEU A 88 1.50 2.42 -22.03
N ASN A 89 0.88 1.38 -22.57
CA ASN A 89 0.97 0.02 -22.05
C ASN A 89 2.24 -0.69 -22.56
N GLY A 90 3.24 -0.81 -21.70
CA GLY A 90 4.43 -1.62 -21.97
C GLY A 90 4.34 -3.09 -21.51
N THR A 91 3.15 -3.54 -21.08
CA THR A 91 2.92 -4.89 -20.56
C THR A 91 2.22 -5.78 -21.59
N LYS A 92 2.07 -7.07 -21.27
CA LYS A 92 1.31 -8.02 -22.07
C LYS A 92 -0.21 -8.00 -21.78
N PHE A 93 -0.64 -7.26 -20.76
CA PHE A 93 -2.04 -7.24 -20.33
C PHE A 93 -2.86 -6.30 -21.20
N VAL A 94 -3.85 -6.86 -21.89
CA VAL A 94 -4.77 -6.07 -22.72
C VAL A 94 -5.63 -5.15 -21.84
N GLY A 95 -5.84 -3.91 -22.27
CA GLY A 95 -6.68 -2.95 -21.55
C GLY A 95 -6.01 -2.25 -20.35
N PHE A 96 -4.77 -2.60 -19.99
CA PHE A 96 -4.09 -2.05 -18.83
C PHE A 96 -3.92 -0.52 -18.90
N ALA A 97 -3.51 0.02 -20.06
CA ALA A 97 -3.40 1.47 -20.24
C ALA A 97 -4.74 2.20 -20.03
N LYS A 98 -5.85 1.63 -20.51
CA LYS A 98 -7.19 2.18 -20.31
C LYS A 98 -7.57 2.19 -18.82
N ALA A 99 -7.31 1.11 -18.09
CA ALA A 99 -7.59 1.02 -16.67
C ALA A 99 -6.80 2.07 -15.88
N VAL A 100 -5.49 2.21 -16.15
CA VAL A 100 -4.65 3.24 -15.52
C VAL A 100 -5.11 4.66 -15.89
N SER A 101 -5.48 4.88 -17.14
CA SER A 101 -6.01 6.17 -17.61
C SER A 101 -7.29 6.55 -16.87
N THR A 102 -8.21 5.61 -16.68
CA THR A 102 -9.44 5.83 -15.90
C THR A 102 -9.13 6.14 -14.44
N ALA A 103 -8.20 5.40 -13.83
CA ALA A 103 -7.78 5.64 -12.45
C ALA A 103 -7.15 7.02 -12.25
N LEU A 104 -6.33 7.49 -13.19
CA LEU A 104 -5.74 8.82 -13.17
C LEU A 104 -6.79 9.92 -13.41
N SER A 105 -7.73 9.71 -14.34
CA SER A 105 -8.85 10.64 -14.58
C SER A 105 -9.72 10.79 -13.34
N ASN A 106 -10.00 9.71 -12.61
CA ASN A 106 -10.74 9.74 -11.34
C ASN A 106 -10.02 10.53 -10.25
N ARG A 107 -8.69 10.66 -10.36
CA ARG A 107 -7.86 11.50 -9.49
C ARG A 107 -7.67 12.91 -10.05
N GLN A 108 -8.47 13.30 -11.04
CA GLN A 108 -8.47 14.61 -11.68
C GLN A 108 -7.25 14.94 -12.54
N PHE A 109 -6.42 13.96 -12.90
CA PHE A 109 -5.37 14.18 -13.89
C PHE A 109 -5.98 14.37 -15.29
N LYS A 110 -5.36 15.27 -16.09
CA LYS A 110 -5.78 15.49 -17.47
C LYS A 110 -5.17 14.42 -18.38
N VAL A 111 -5.86 13.28 -18.51
CA VAL A 111 -5.42 12.23 -19.42
C VAL A 111 -5.70 12.63 -20.87
N THR A 112 -4.65 12.73 -21.68
CA THR A 112 -4.71 13.13 -23.10
C THR A 112 -4.91 11.95 -24.05
N GLY A 113 -4.66 10.72 -23.57
CA GLY A 113 -4.86 9.50 -24.34
C GLY A 113 -4.16 8.30 -23.74
N TRP A 114 -4.46 7.13 -24.29
CA TRP A 114 -3.80 5.86 -23.95
C TRP A 114 -3.54 5.04 -25.21
N ASP A 115 -2.46 4.24 -25.19
CA ASP A 115 -2.08 3.39 -26.33
C ASP A 115 -1.16 2.26 -25.86
N ASN A 116 -0.73 1.42 -26.76
CA ASN A 116 0.32 0.43 -26.53
C ASN A 116 1.70 1.06 -26.77
N TYR A 117 2.64 0.75 -25.89
CA TYR A 117 4.03 1.16 -26.06
C TYR A 117 4.69 0.34 -27.18
N LYS A 118 5.22 1.02 -28.19
CA LYS A 118 5.86 0.37 -29.36
C LYS A 118 7.37 0.17 -29.20
N GLY A 119 7.93 0.58 -28.06
CA GLY A 119 9.35 0.44 -27.78
C GLY A 119 9.76 -0.91 -27.20
N LYS A 120 10.96 -0.97 -26.61
CA LYS A 120 11.45 -2.16 -25.92
C LYS A 120 10.56 -2.45 -24.71
N LYS A 121 10.47 -3.75 -24.33
CA LYS A 121 9.72 -4.18 -23.14
C LYS A 121 10.16 -3.35 -21.93
N VAL A 122 9.17 -2.82 -21.21
CA VAL A 122 9.36 -2.03 -19.99
C VAL A 122 9.11 -2.94 -18.80
N GLU A 123 10.09 -3.05 -17.93
CA GLU A 123 9.98 -3.91 -16.72
C GLU A 123 9.31 -3.20 -15.56
N ARG A 124 9.24 -1.87 -15.62
CA ARG A 124 8.71 -1.03 -14.54
C ARG A 124 7.96 0.16 -15.09
N THR A 125 7.07 0.71 -14.26
CA THR A 125 6.42 1.98 -14.57
C THR A 125 7.49 3.06 -14.74
N THR A 126 7.52 3.69 -15.92
CA THR A 126 8.48 4.75 -16.24
C THR A 126 7.71 6.01 -16.63
N ILE A 127 8.05 7.12 -15.99
CA ILE A 127 7.47 8.45 -16.25
C ILE A 127 8.49 9.22 -17.09
N TYR A 128 8.18 9.43 -18.37
CA TYR A 128 8.95 10.30 -19.24
C TYR A 128 8.41 11.72 -19.17
N PHE A 129 9.28 12.71 -19.05
CA PHE A 129 8.89 14.11 -18.95
C PHE A 129 9.92 15.03 -19.56
N GLY A 130 9.49 16.15 -20.12
CA GLY A 130 10.37 17.22 -20.64
C GLY A 130 10.93 18.10 -19.53
N LYS A 131 11.93 18.92 -19.85
CA LYS A 131 12.62 19.82 -18.90
C LYS A 131 11.67 20.75 -18.14
N ASN A 132 10.62 21.20 -18.80
CA ASN A 132 9.65 22.14 -18.22
C ASN A 132 8.54 21.47 -17.44
N ALA A 133 8.46 20.13 -17.42
CA ALA A 133 7.41 19.34 -16.79
C ALA A 133 7.88 18.59 -15.54
N ILE A 134 8.93 19.08 -14.89
CA ILE A 134 9.50 18.44 -13.69
C ILE A 134 8.48 18.37 -12.54
N ASN A 135 7.77 19.46 -12.28
CA ASN A 135 6.79 19.52 -11.18
C ASN A 135 5.59 18.63 -11.44
N GLU A 136 5.13 18.58 -12.67
CA GLU A 136 4.06 17.70 -13.15
C GLU A 136 4.47 16.23 -13.00
N ALA A 137 5.71 15.90 -13.38
CA ALA A 137 6.26 14.55 -13.24
C ALA A 137 6.38 14.13 -11.77
N TYR A 138 6.84 15.00 -10.88
CA TYR A 138 6.85 14.75 -9.44
C TYR A 138 5.44 14.55 -8.89
N THR A 139 4.49 15.39 -9.31
CA THR A 139 3.08 15.26 -8.91
C THR A 139 2.51 13.93 -9.37
N LEU A 140 2.77 13.53 -10.61
CA LEU A 140 2.34 12.22 -11.11
C LEU A 140 3.00 11.07 -10.34
N ASN A 141 4.29 11.19 -10.06
CA ASN A 141 5.08 10.16 -9.36
C ASN A 141 4.58 9.87 -7.95
N THR A 142 3.93 10.82 -7.26
CA THR A 142 3.34 10.57 -5.94
C THR A 142 2.24 9.51 -5.95
N ASN A 143 1.67 9.20 -7.11
CA ASN A 143 0.62 8.20 -7.29
C ASN A 143 1.16 6.79 -7.59
N PHE A 144 2.48 6.63 -7.69
CA PHE A 144 3.14 5.36 -7.96
C PHE A 144 4.21 5.08 -6.90
N THR A 145 4.32 3.83 -6.47
CA THR A 145 5.27 3.43 -5.42
C THR A 145 6.67 3.17 -5.97
N ASP A 146 6.78 2.73 -7.23
CA ASP A 146 8.01 2.20 -7.84
C ASP A 146 8.31 2.78 -9.23
N ALA A 147 7.68 3.90 -9.60
CA ALA A 147 7.91 4.51 -10.89
C ALA A 147 9.30 5.13 -10.99
N VAL A 148 9.95 4.92 -12.12
CA VAL A 148 11.20 5.55 -12.50
C VAL A 148 10.90 6.82 -13.29
N MET A 149 11.57 7.92 -12.95
CA MET A 149 11.43 9.19 -13.66
C MET A 149 12.60 9.37 -14.61
N VAL A 150 12.29 9.60 -15.88
CA VAL A 150 13.28 9.81 -16.94
C VAL A 150 12.99 11.13 -17.64
N MET A 151 13.98 12.03 -17.61
CA MET A 151 13.89 13.27 -18.38
C MET A 151 14.18 12.95 -19.85
N ASP A 152 13.26 13.32 -20.70
CA ASP A 152 13.34 13.11 -22.15
C ASP A 152 13.13 14.47 -22.84
N ASP A 153 13.98 14.79 -23.79
CA ASP A 153 13.92 16.06 -24.56
C ASP A 153 12.90 15.97 -25.72
N ARG A 154 12.06 14.95 -25.73
CA ARG A 154 10.94 14.86 -26.68
C ARG A 154 9.84 15.84 -26.28
N ASP A 155 9.66 16.88 -27.09
CA ASP A 155 8.54 17.81 -27.03
C ASP A 155 7.23 17.15 -27.53
#